data_0a897bca752c3f223c31ba62e5e25f82
#
_entry.id   0a897bca752c3f223c31ba62e5e25f82
#
_cell.length_a   1.000
_cell.length_b   1.000
_cell.length_c   1.000
_cell.angle_alpha   90.00
_cell.angle_beta   90.00
_cell.angle_gamma   90.00
#
_symmetry.space_group_name_H-M   'P 1'
#
loop_
_entity.id
_entity.type
_entity.pdbx_description
1 polymer ?
#
loop_
_entity_poly.entity_id
_entity_poly.type
_entity_poly.pdbx_seq_one_letter_code
_entity_poly.pdbx_strand_id
1 'polypeptide(L)'
;MRTVLVTGPGGAGRTTVAAATALAAARSGRRTLLVSADEVPALPAGTGDTERLTSVRVDSAAHFRDELLELQDRASGVLDLLGANRLDGEELTELPGSAQLAVLHTLRRAAEDSRTGDGCEVLVVDLPPLTDALALLALPGQLRRYLRRLLPRERQAARALRPVLAQLAGVPMPAQWLYEAAARKDAELAAVQALIEDAATTVRLVAEPGHAAGEALSSARTALALHGLRVDSVVASRVLPRHSADPWFADLAARQEKCLDHWHQEWAPGTPVRESAHLGREPRTLEDLSLLAGDCAPDDRTPGHAGDPWWTETAEDGVISWCLPLPGATKEDLRLVRRGDELLLTAGPFHRIVRLESALRRCTVSGAALTDGVLRVRFTPDPALWPRTP
;
A
#
# COMPACT_ATOMS: atom_id res chain seq x y z
N MET A 1 -9.76 13.15 3.77
CA MET A 1 -10.29 12.17 2.79
C MET A 1 -10.20 10.78 3.39
N ARG A 2 -11.26 9.99 3.37
CA ARG A 2 -11.25 8.57 3.77
C ARG A 2 -10.75 7.72 2.61
N THR A 3 -9.75 6.86 2.82
CA THR A 3 -9.25 5.96 1.76
C THR A 3 -9.46 4.51 2.16
N VAL A 4 -10.07 3.72 1.29
CA VAL A 4 -10.29 2.27 1.45
C VAL A 4 -9.57 1.54 0.32
N LEU A 5 -8.52 0.81 0.68
CA LEU A 5 -7.71 0.01 -0.23
C LEU A 5 -8.25 -1.43 -0.23
N VAL A 6 -8.87 -1.86 -1.32
CA VAL A 6 -9.52 -3.18 -1.40
C VAL A 6 -8.57 -4.17 -2.06
N THR A 7 -8.27 -5.28 -1.38
CA THR A 7 -7.43 -6.36 -1.94
C THR A 7 -7.82 -7.71 -1.35
N GLY A 8 -7.26 -8.78 -1.87
CA GLY A 8 -7.51 -10.16 -1.44
C GLY A 8 -6.96 -11.18 -2.44
N PRO A 9 -7.13 -12.47 -2.21
CA PRO A 9 -6.79 -13.51 -3.17
C PRO A 9 -7.41 -13.28 -4.55
N GLY A 10 -6.76 -13.77 -5.58
CA GLY A 10 -7.29 -13.71 -6.95
C GLY A 10 -8.65 -14.41 -7.06
N GLY A 11 -9.57 -13.85 -7.83
CA GLY A 11 -10.90 -14.42 -8.04
C GLY A 11 -11.91 -14.21 -6.89
N ALA A 12 -11.53 -13.62 -5.79
CA ALA A 12 -12.39 -13.44 -4.61
C ALA A 12 -13.47 -12.34 -4.75
N GLY A 13 -13.61 -11.69 -5.89
CA GLY A 13 -14.61 -10.62 -6.07
C GLY A 13 -14.18 -9.24 -5.57
N ARG A 14 -12.88 -8.96 -5.49
CA ARG A 14 -12.30 -7.69 -5.05
C ARG A 14 -12.91 -6.48 -5.75
N THR A 15 -12.90 -6.49 -7.08
CA THR A 15 -13.44 -5.40 -7.92
C THR A 15 -14.93 -5.16 -7.64
N THR A 16 -15.69 -6.23 -7.45
CA THR A 16 -17.12 -6.15 -7.08
C THR A 16 -17.30 -5.51 -5.70
N VAL A 17 -16.52 -5.93 -4.70
CA VAL A 17 -16.58 -5.38 -3.34
C VAL A 17 -16.08 -3.93 -3.32
N ALA A 18 -15.05 -3.59 -4.10
CA ALA A 18 -14.60 -2.20 -4.25
C ALA A 18 -15.73 -1.32 -4.82
N ALA A 19 -16.38 -1.77 -5.89
CA ALA A 19 -17.51 -1.07 -6.51
C ALA A 19 -18.70 -0.94 -5.55
N ALA A 20 -19.07 -2.02 -4.84
CA ALA A 20 -20.14 -1.98 -3.83
C ALA A 20 -19.81 -1.04 -2.66
N THR A 21 -18.55 -1.01 -2.24
CA THR A 21 -18.04 -0.07 -1.21
C THR A 21 -18.17 1.38 -1.67
N ALA A 22 -17.77 1.67 -2.91
CA ALA A 22 -17.86 3.01 -3.49
C ALA A 22 -19.32 3.46 -3.65
N LEU A 23 -20.19 2.55 -4.11
CA LEU A 23 -21.62 2.80 -4.23
C LEU A 23 -22.26 3.09 -2.87
N ALA A 24 -21.93 2.31 -1.84
CA ALA A 24 -22.43 2.53 -0.48
C ALA A 24 -22.02 3.90 0.08
N ALA A 25 -20.76 4.29 -0.13
CA ALA A 25 -20.25 5.60 0.26
C ALA A 25 -20.98 6.74 -0.47
N ALA A 26 -21.17 6.62 -1.78
CA ALA A 26 -21.88 7.63 -2.57
C ALA A 26 -23.36 7.76 -2.13
N ARG A 27 -24.03 6.66 -1.86
CA ARG A 27 -25.42 6.64 -1.33
C ARG A 27 -25.55 7.25 0.06
N SER A 28 -24.49 7.21 0.86
CA SER A 28 -24.45 7.93 2.14
C SER A 28 -24.26 9.45 1.99
N GLY A 29 -24.23 9.96 0.75
CA GLY A 29 -24.13 11.38 0.42
C GLY A 29 -22.70 11.89 0.26
N ARG A 30 -21.67 11.03 0.27
CA ARG A 30 -20.26 11.42 0.14
C ARG A 30 -19.79 11.42 -1.31
N ARG A 31 -19.04 12.43 -1.72
CA ARG A 31 -18.37 12.43 -3.03
C ARG A 31 -17.31 11.33 -3.06
N THR A 32 -17.51 10.33 -3.89
CA THR A 32 -16.73 9.10 -3.90
C THR A 32 -16.02 8.89 -5.22
N LEU A 33 -14.75 8.54 -5.17
CA LEU A 33 -13.95 8.14 -6.32
C LEU A 33 -13.58 6.66 -6.20
N LEU A 34 -13.96 5.88 -7.21
CA LEU A 34 -13.49 4.50 -7.39
C LEU A 34 -12.34 4.50 -8.40
N VAL A 35 -11.22 3.93 -8.00
CA VAL A 35 -10.05 3.71 -8.87
C VAL A 35 -9.85 2.22 -9.05
N SER A 36 -9.84 1.73 -10.28
CA SER A 36 -9.58 0.32 -10.62
C SER A 36 -8.74 0.23 -11.89
N ALA A 37 -7.83 -0.74 -11.97
CA ALA A 37 -7.15 -1.09 -13.20
C ALA A 37 -8.02 -2.02 -14.08
N ASP A 38 -8.91 -2.77 -13.43
CA ASP A 38 -9.86 -3.67 -14.09
C ASP A 38 -11.11 -2.93 -14.53
N GLU A 39 -11.78 -3.46 -15.55
CA GLU A 39 -13.10 -2.99 -15.94
C GLU A 39 -14.12 -3.36 -14.85
N VAL A 40 -14.97 -2.40 -14.47
CA VAL A 40 -16.07 -2.59 -13.53
C VAL A 40 -17.38 -2.64 -14.34
N PRO A 41 -17.85 -3.82 -14.76
CA PRO A 41 -18.97 -3.93 -15.70
C PRO A 41 -20.27 -3.27 -15.22
N ALA A 42 -20.46 -3.24 -13.89
CA ALA A 42 -21.65 -2.64 -13.27
C ALA A 42 -21.56 -1.11 -13.11
N LEU A 43 -20.39 -0.52 -13.35
CA LEU A 43 -20.14 0.92 -13.27
C LEU A 43 -19.31 1.35 -14.49
N PRO A 44 -19.91 1.45 -15.69
CA PRO A 44 -19.18 1.92 -16.85
C PRO A 44 -18.59 3.31 -16.59
N ALA A 45 -17.37 3.52 -17.10
CA ALA A 45 -16.62 4.76 -16.89
C ALA A 45 -17.44 5.97 -17.36
N GLY A 46 -17.58 6.97 -16.50
CA GLY A 46 -18.28 8.23 -16.80
C GLY A 46 -19.81 8.19 -16.63
N THR A 47 -20.40 7.07 -16.21
CA THR A 47 -21.82 7.06 -15.86
C THR A 47 -22.05 7.62 -14.45
N GLY A 48 -22.36 8.89 -14.40
CA GLY A 48 -22.90 9.56 -13.22
C GLY A 48 -24.35 9.18 -12.93
N ASP A 49 -24.63 7.91 -12.68
CA ASP A 49 -25.98 7.49 -12.27
C ASP A 49 -26.21 7.65 -10.74
N THR A 50 -25.14 8.01 -10.05
CA THR A 50 -25.22 8.67 -8.75
C THR A 50 -24.39 9.95 -8.86
N GLU A 51 -24.99 11.11 -8.68
CA GLU A 51 -24.34 12.44 -8.76
C GLU A 51 -23.04 12.56 -7.91
N ARG A 52 -22.70 11.54 -7.13
CA ARG A 52 -21.60 11.53 -6.15
C ARG A 52 -20.60 10.38 -6.32
N LEU A 53 -20.75 9.51 -7.32
CA LEU A 53 -19.82 8.43 -7.62
C LEU A 53 -19.13 8.66 -8.97
N THR A 54 -17.81 8.77 -8.93
CA THR A 54 -16.98 8.81 -10.13
C THR A 54 -16.13 7.54 -10.17
N SER A 55 -16.08 6.88 -11.32
CA SER A 55 -15.22 5.73 -11.57
C SER A 55 -14.11 6.10 -12.54
N VAL A 56 -12.87 5.80 -12.17
CA VAL A 56 -11.68 6.01 -13.00
C VAL A 56 -10.99 4.68 -13.23
N ARG A 57 -10.86 4.31 -14.50
CA ARG A 57 -10.03 3.18 -14.92
C ARG A 57 -8.60 3.65 -15.10
N VAL A 58 -7.65 2.94 -14.50
CA VAL A 58 -6.23 3.18 -14.67
C VAL A 58 -5.76 2.58 -16.00
N ASP A 59 -5.41 3.43 -16.95
CA ASP A 59 -4.79 3.00 -18.22
C ASP A 59 -3.26 3.04 -18.06
N SER A 60 -2.68 1.89 -17.75
CA SER A 60 -1.23 1.77 -17.52
C SER A 60 -0.42 1.97 -18.80
N ALA A 61 -0.94 1.56 -19.94
CA ALA A 61 -0.26 1.70 -21.22
C ALA A 61 -0.20 3.17 -21.67
N ALA A 62 -1.31 3.89 -21.55
CA ALA A 62 -1.34 5.33 -21.83
C ALA A 62 -0.41 6.08 -20.87
N HIS A 63 -0.50 5.80 -19.56
CA HIS A 63 0.36 6.46 -18.58
C HIS A 63 1.86 6.21 -18.83
N PHE A 64 2.23 4.97 -19.15
CA PHE A 64 3.62 4.63 -19.46
C PHE A 64 4.12 5.39 -20.69
N ARG A 65 3.30 5.46 -21.74
CA ARG A 65 3.61 6.18 -22.97
C ARG A 65 3.85 7.67 -22.69
N ASP A 66 2.93 8.30 -21.99
CA ASP A 66 2.99 9.73 -21.67
C ASP A 66 4.21 10.07 -20.82
N GLU A 67 4.50 9.28 -19.76
CA GLU A 67 5.68 9.46 -18.91
C GLU A 67 6.99 9.32 -19.70
N LEU A 68 7.06 8.34 -20.62
CA LEU A 68 8.28 8.10 -21.39
C LEU A 68 8.50 9.19 -22.45
N LEU A 69 7.45 9.65 -23.14
CA LEU A 69 7.54 10.75 -24.07
C LEU A 69 7.95 12.04 -23.36
N GLU A 70 7.37 12.35 -22.21
CA GLU A 70 7.77 13.49 -21.39
C GLU A 70 9.23 13.40 -20.92
N LEU A 71 9.70 12.19 -20.59
CA LEU A 71 11.10 11.97 -20.24
C LEU A 71 12.03 12.22 -21.44
N GLN A 72 11.67 11.76 -22.64
CA GLN A 72 12.43 12.00 -23.87
C GLN A 72 12.50 13.51 -24.18
N ASP A 73 11.41 14.23 -24.05
CA ASP A 73 11.37 15.67 -24.29
C ASP A 73 12.28 16.42 -23.32
N ARG A 74 12.25 16.06 -22.05
CA ARG A 74 13.15 16.65 -21.02
C ARG A 74 14.62 16.30 -21.25
N ALA A 75 14.90 15.12 -21.79
CA ALA A 75 16.24 14.63 -22.08
C ALA A 75 16.72 14.97 -23.50
N SER A 76 15.94 15.72 -24.28
CA SER A 76 16.18 15.99 -25.70
C SER A 76 17.61 16.41 -26.02
N GLY A 77 18.15 17.39 -25.29
CA GLY A 77 19.52 17.87 -25.51
C GLY A 77 20.59 16.79 -25.24
N VAL A 78 20.34 15.84 -24.35
CA VAL A 78 21.25 14.73 -24.09
C VAL A 78 21.13 13.67 -25.18
N LEU A 79 19.91 13.36 -25.60
CA LEU A 79 19.63 12.43 -26.69
C LEU A 79 20.25 12.91 -28.00
N ASP A 80 20.09 14.20 -28.32
CA ASP A 80 20.68 14.82 -29.50
C ASP A 80 22.24 14.78 -29.47
N LEU A 81 22.83 15.01 -28.29
CA LEU A 81 24.29 14.92 -28.11
C LEU A 81 24.82 13.49 -28.28
N LEU A 82 24.02 12.49 -27.92
CA LEU A 82 24.37 11.07 -28.08
C LEU A 82 24.01 10.53 -29.46
N GLY A 83 23.37 11.31 -30.33
CA GLY A 83 22.87 10.87 -31.63
C GLY A 83 21.79 9.78 -31.51
N ALA A 84 21.05 9.76 -30.39
CA ALA A 84 20.00 8.78 -30.15
C ALA A 84 18.72 9.16 -30.88
N ASN A 85 18.06 8.18 -31.51
CA ASN A 85 16.75 8.37 -32.09
C ASN A 85 15.68 8.39 -30.99
N ARG A 86 14.71 9.26 -31.13
CA ARG A 86 13.54 9.30 -30.26
C ARG A 86 12.57 8.19 -30.66
N LEU A 87 11.91 7.61 -29.68
CA LEU A 87 10.85 6.64 -29.90
C LEU A 87 9.53 7.37 -30.14
N ASP A 88 8.75 6.92 -31.10
CA ASP A 88 7.39 7.39 -31.31
C ASP A 88 6.42 6.70 -30.35
N GLY A 89 5.33 7.37 -30.00
CA GLY A 89 4.36 6.84 -29.05
C GLY A 89 3.74 5.50 -29.47
N GLU A 90 3.67 5.24 -30.78
CA GLU A 90 3.15 4.00 -31.34
C GLU A 90 4.13 2.81 -31.19
N GLU A 91 5.42 3.10 -31.02
CA GLU A 91 6.45 2.07 -30.79
C GLU A 91 6.53 1.62 -29.32
N LEU A 92 5.90 2.38 -28.42
CA LEU A 92 6.00 2.16 -26.98
C LEU A 92 5.00 1.10 -26.52
N THR A 93 5.54 -0.01 -26.05
CA THR A 93 4.80 -1.07 -25.38
C THR A 93 5.02 -1.02 -23.87
N GLU A 94 3.98 -1.32 -23.15
CA GLU A 94 4.02 -1.33 -21.68
C GLU A 94 5.10 -2.27 -21.13
N LEU A 95 5.87 -1.79 -20.14
CA LEU A 95 6.89 -2.58 -19.46
C LEU A 95 6.36 -3.15 -18.14
N PRO A 96 6.93 -4.28 -17.66
CA PRO A 96 6.63 -4.77 -16.31
C PRO A 96 6.88 -3.69 -15.25
N GLY A 97 5.87 -3.42 -14.42
CA GLY A 97 5.92 -2.37 -13.40
C GLY A 97 5.19 -1.07 -13.76
N SER A 98 4.82 -0.86 -15.02
CA SER A 98 4.08 0.35 -15.45
C SER A 98 2.71 0.44 -14.77
N ALA A 99 2.00 -0.67 -14.63
CA ALA A 99 0.70 -0.71 -13.96
C ALA A 99 0.78 -0.22 -12.51
N GLN A 100 1.84 -0.62 -11.79
CA GLN A 100 2.07 -0.16 -10.42
C GLN A 100 2.33 1.35 -10.37
N LEU A 101 3.13 1.87 -11.28
CA LEU A 101 3.41 3.31 -11.36
C LEU A 101 2.17 4.12 -11.73
N ALA A 102 1.33 3.62 -12.65
CA ALA A 102 0.09 4.26 -13.04
C ALA A 102 -0.91 4.35 -11.86
N VAL A 103 -1.03 3.28 -11.07
CA VAL A 103 -1.86 3.30 -9.84
C VAL A 103 -1.31 4.33 -8.86
N LEU A 104 0.00 4.35 -8.59
CA LEU A 104 0.61 5.33 -7.67
C LEU A 104 0.42 6.77 -8.16
N HIS A 105 0.52 7.01 -9.47
CA HIS A 105 0.23 8.31 -10.07
C HIS A 105 -1.23 8.73 -9.85
N THR A 106 -2.18 7.83 -10.09
CA THR A 106 -3.61 8.09 -9.88
C THR A 106 -3.91 8.40 -8.40
N LEU A 107 -3.32 7.64 -7.47
CA LEU A 107 -3.42 7.91 -6.03
C LEU A 107 -2.87 9.29 -5.65
N ARG A 108 -1.74 9.68 -6.24
CA ARG A 108 -1.17 11.01 -6.02
C ARG A 108 -2.12 12.10 -6.45
N ARG A 109 -2.69 12.00 -7.67
CA ARG A 109 -3.65 12.97 -8.18
C ARG A 109 -4.89 13.08 -7.28
N ALA A 110 -5.49 11.95 -6.91
CA ALA A 110 -6.64 11.94 -6.01
C ALA A 110 -6.33 12.62 -4.65
N ALA A 111 -5.12 12.43 -4.12
CA ALA A 111 -4.68 13.08 -2.88
C ALA A 111 -4.47 14.59 -3.05
N GLU A 112 -4.00 15.04 -4.22
CA GLU A 112 -3.82 16.46 -4.54
C GLU A 112 -5.16 17.16 -4.73
N ASP A 113 -6.07 16.60 -5.52
CA ASP A 113 -7.40 17.14 -5.77
C ASP A 113 -8.21 17.25 -4.47
N SER A 114 -8.07 16.28 -3.58
CA SER A 114 -8.72 16.32 -2.25
C SER A 114 -8.22 17.48 -1.38
N ARG A 115 -6.95 17.87 -1.49
CA ARG A 115 -6.38 19.00 -0.73
C ARG A 115 -6.83 20.36 -1.26
N THR A 116 -7.14 20.47 -2.54
CA THR A 116 -7.64 21.70 -3.17
C THR A 116 -9.13 21.93 -2.92
N GLY A 117 -9.85 20.95 -2.36
CA GLY A 117 -11.29 21.05 -2.06
C GLY A 117 -12.20 20.55 -3.18
N ASP A 118 -11.67 20.31 -4.38
CA ASP A 118 -12.42 19.81 -5.53
C ASP A 118 -12.50 18.27 -5.58
N GLY A 119 -11.75 17.60 -4.71
CA GLY A 119 -11.60 16.14 -4.70
C GLY A 119 -12.72 15.40 -4.00
N CYS A 120 -12.56 14.07 -3.95
CA CYS A 120 -13.47 13.16 -3.28
C CYS A 120 -13.33 13.20 -1.75
N GLU A 121 -14.41 12.88 -1.05
CA GLU A 121 -14.43 12.67 0.40
C GLU A 121 -14.05 11.23 0.75
N VAL A 122 -14.38 10.29 -0.16
CA VAL A 122 -14.04 8.87 -0.05
C VAL A 122 -13.33 8.43 -1.31
N LEU A 123 -12.16 7.85 -1.14
CA LEU A 123 -11.39 7.20 -2.19
C LEU A 123 -11.44 5.68 -1.97
N VAL A 124 -11.97 4.93 -2.92
CA VAL A 124 -11.93 3.47 -2.93
C VAL A 124 -11.00 3.02 -4.04
N VAL A 125 -10.04 2.17 -3.70
CA VAL A 125 -9.02 1.69 -4.65
C VAL A 125 -9.11 0.18 -4.75
N ASP A 126 -9.43 -0.32 -5.93
CA ASP A 126 -9.34 -1.74 -6.27
C ASP A 126 -7.89 -2.07 -6.58
N LEU A 127 -7.24 -2.74 -5.65
CA LEU A 127 -5.84 -3.13 -5.76
C LEU A 127 -5.69 -4.50 -6.42
N PRO A 128 -4.51 -4.81 -6.98
CA PRO A 128 -4.21 -6.14 -7.51
C PRO A 128 -4.32 -7.22 -6.41
N PRO A 129 -4.13 -8.51 -6.77
CA PRO A 129 -4.09 -9.59 -5.79
C PRO A 129 -3.13 -9.30 -4.63
N LEU A 130 -3.46 -9.82 -3.47
CA LEU A 130 -2.87 -9.48 -2.17
C LEU A 130 -1.34 -9.33 -2.16
N THR A 131 -0.61 -10.28 -2.74
CA THR A 131 0.86 -10.23 -2.78
C THR A 131 1.37 -9.02 -3.58
N ASP A 132 0.75 -8.76 -4.72
CA ASP A 132 1.11 -7.64 -5.60
C ASP A 132 0.67 -6.31 -4.99
N ALA A 133 -0.49 -6.29 -4.30
CA ALA A 133 -0.95 -5.13 -3.56
C ALA A 133 0.01 -4.72 -2.44
N LEU A 134 0.51 -5.68 -1.67
CA LEU A 134 1.49 -5.42 -0.62
C LEU A 134 2.82 -4.88 -1.19
N ALA A 135 3.29 -5.44 -2.31
CA ALA A 135 4.46 -4.95 -3.01
C ALA A 135 4.24 -3.51 -3.53
N LEU A 136 3.07 -3.23 -4.12
CA LEU A 136 2.68 -1.91 -4.60
C LEU A 136 2.66 -0.87 -3.47
N LEU A 137 2.05 -1.20 -2.33
CA LEU A 137 1.95 -0.30 -1.18
C LEU A 137 3.31 -0.01 -0.51
N ALA A 138 4.25 -0.96 -0.58
CA ALA A 138 5.61 -0.77 -0.11
C ALA A 138 6.52 0.00 -1.09
N LEU A 139 6.16 0.05 -2.38
CA LEU A 139 6.99 0.59 -3.45
C LEU A 139 7.39 2.07 -3.26
N PRO A 140 6.49 3.00 -2.84
CA PRO A 140 6.89 4.40 -2.65
C PRO A 140 8.04 4.57 -1.67
N GLY A 141 7.97 3.91 -0.51
CA GLY A 141 9.02 3.97 0.50
C GLY A 141 10.35 3.37 0.01
N GLN A 142 10.30 2.27 -0.74
CA GLN A 142 11.47 1.62 -1.32
C GLN A 142 12.15 2.50 -2.38
N LEU A 143 11.39 3.05 -3.32
CA LEU A 143 11.91 3.92 -4.37
C LEU A 143 12.52 5.20 -3.78
N ARG A 144 11.85 5.83 -2.81
CA ARG A 144 12.39 6.99 -2.09
C ARG A 144 13.71 6.69 -1.40
N ARG A 145 13.82 5.50 -0.79
CA ARG A 145 15.07 5.05 -0.17
C ARG A 145 16.18 4.89 -1.22
N TYR A 146 15.89 4.30 -2.38
CA TYR A 146 16.87 4.15 -3.46
C TYR A 146 17.30 5.51 -4.00
N LEU A 147 16.37 6.42 -4.28
CA LEU A 147 16.67 7.78 -4.72
C LEU A 147 17.61 8.49 -3.75
N ARG A 148 17.35 8.45 -2.44
CA ARG A 148 18.20 9.08 -1.42
C ARG A 148 19.59 8.45 -1.32
N ARG A 149 19.73 7.14 -1.55
CA ARG A 149 21.03 6.46 -1.51
C ARG A 149 21.85 6.70 -2.77
N LEU A 150 21.22 6.66 -3.94
CA LEU A 150 21.90 6.86 -5.22
C LEU A 150 22.23 8.33 -5.46
N LEU A 151 21.36 9.24 -5.03
CA LEU A 151 21.46 10.69 -5.25
C LEU A 151 21.40 11.46 -3.92
N PRO A 152 22.41 11.33 -3.03
CA PRO A 152 22.39 11.96 -1.72
C PRO A 152 22.45 13.50 -1.84
N ARG A 153 21.51 14.19 -1.19
CA ARG A 153 21.39 15.67 -1.23
C ARG A 153 22.63 16.39 -0.69
N GLU A 154 23.31 15.82 0.27
CA GLU A 154 24.53 16.38 0.87
C GLU A 154 25.66 16.54 -0.13
N ARG A 155 25.75 15.62 -1.10
CA ARG A 155 26.73 15.73 -2.19
C ARG A 155 26.33 16.76 -3.24
N GLN A 156 25.08 17.18 -3.32
CA GLN A 156 24.62 18.26 -4.19
C GLN A 156 25.16 19.61 -3.72
N ALA A 157 25.05 19.92 -2.45
CA ALA A 157 25.56 21.16 -1.84
C ALA A 157 27.09 21.28 -2.01
N ALA A 158 27.85 20.19 -1.80
CA ALA A 158 29.29 20.17 -1.99
C ALA A 158 29.73 20.30 -3.46
N ARG A 159 28.87 19.90 -4.41
CA ARG A 159 29.13 20.05 -5.85
C ARG A 159 28.67 21.39 -6.43
N ALA A 160 27.71 22.06 -5.82
CA ALA A 160 27.32 23.42 -6.18
C ALA A 160 28.46 24.45 -6.09
N LEU A 161 29.50 24.13 -5.30
CA LEU A 161 30.72 24.93 -5.21
C LEU A 161 31.79 24.58 -6.30
N ARG A 162 31.52 23.62 -7.19
CA ARG A 162 32.46 23.18 -8.24
C ARG A 162 32.15 23.60 -9.68
N PRO A 163 31.18 24.45 -10.02
CA PRO A 163 30.86 24.75 -11.42
C PRO A 163 32.00 25.45 -12.16
N VAL A 164 32.81 26.23 -11.46
CA VAL A 164 33.94 26.97 -12.07
C VAL A 164 35.06 26.07 -12.52
N LEU A 165 35.32 24.95 -11.83
CA LEU A 165 36.42 24.01 -12.21
C LEU A 165 35.97 23.00 -13.28
N ALA A 166 34.69 22.65 -13.35
CA ALA A 166 34.17 21.71 -14.34
C ALA A 166 34.00 22.35 -15.73
N GLN A 167 33.66 23.65 -15.80
CA GLN A 167 33.67 24.40 -17.06
C GLN A 167 35.05 24.47 -17.72
N LEU A 168 36.12 24.48 -16.93
CA LEU A 168 37.48 24.49 -17.41
C LEU A 168 37.98 23.12 -17.89
N ALA A 169 37.31 22.04 -17.48
CA ALA A 169 37.76 20.66 -17.80
C ALA A 169 36.97 20.00 -18.95
N GLY A 170 36.00 20.65 -19.56
CA GLY A 170 35.24 20.13 -20.71
C GLY A 170 34.47 18.82 -20.41
N VAL A 171 34.27 18.48 -19.13
CA VAL A 171 33.51 17.27 -18.73
C VAL A 171 32.05 17.61 -18.76
N PRO A 172 31.19 16.92 -19.55
CA PRO A 172 29.75 17.11 -19.51
C PRO A 172 29.26 16.78 -18.11
N MET A 173 28.74 17.80 -17.41
CA MET A 173 28.10 17.58 -16.12
C MET A 173 26.82 16.75 -16.35
N PRO A 174 26.73 15.54 -15.81
CA PRO A 174 25.44 14.93 -15.64
C PRO A 174 24.76 15.71 -14.51
N ALA A 175 24.27 16.82 -14.91
CA ALA A 175 22.91 17.03 -14.95
C ALA A 175 22.28 17.45 -13.63
N GLN A 176 22.28 18.71 -13.41
CA GLN A 176 21.34 19.38 -12.48
C GLN A 176 19.90 18.86 -12.71
N TRP A 177 19.50 18.65 -13.97
CA TRP A 177 18.17 18.11 -14.32
C TRP A 177 17.88 16.73 -13.70
N LEU A 178 18.88 15.83 -13.59
CA LEU A 178 18.70 14.51 -12.97
C LEU A 178 18.38 14.62 -11.47
N TYR A 179 19.06 15.54 -10.80
CA TYR A 179 18.78 15.79 -9.37
C TYR A 179 17.44 16.46 -9.17
N GLU A 180 17.06 17.38 -10.06
CA GLU A 180 15.74 18.03 -10.03
C GLU A 180 14.62 17.02 -10.33
N ALA A 181 14.81 16.15 -11.31
CA ALA A 181 13.90 15.06 -11.63
C ALA A 181 13.76 14.08 -10.45
N ALA A 182 14.87 13.69 -9.82
CA ALA A 182 14.85 12.82 -8.65
C ALA A 182 14.18 13.49 -7.44
N ALA A 183 14.38 14.79 -7.25
CA ALA A 183 13.73 15.52 -6.17
C ALA A 183 12.21 15.64 -6.38
N ARG A 184 11.76 15.88 -7.62
CA ARG A 184 10.33 15.87 -7.97
C ARG A 184 9.73 14.48 -7.72
N LYS A 185 10.39 13.42 -8.21
CA LYS A 185 9.91 12.04 -8.01
C LYS A 185 9.90 11.64 -6.54
N ASP A 186 10.90 12.03 -5.73
CA ASP A 186 10.86 11.82 -4.27
C ASP A 186 9.68 12.55 -3.62
N ALA A 187 9.34 13.75 -4.05
CA ALA A 187 8.18 14.50 -3.55
C ALA A 187 6.84 13.84 -3.94
N GLU A 188 6.71 13.38 -5.18
CA GLU A 188 5.54 12.64 -5.65
C GLU A 188 5.32 11.36 -4.85
N LEU A 189 6.37 10.56 -4.71
CA LEU A 189 6.34 9.32 -3.92
C LEU A 189 6.10 9.60 -2.44
N ALA A 190 6.57 10.73 -1.91
CA ALA A 190 6.29 11.17 -0.55
C ALA A 190 4.80 11.44 -0.32
N ALA A 191 4.13 12.06 -1.29
CA ALA A 191 2.69 12.34 -1.21
C ALA A 191 1.86 11.05 -1.21
N VAL A 192 2.22 10.07 -2.05
CA VAL A 192 1.56 8.75 -2.06
C VAL A 192 1.83 7.98 -0.78
N GLN A 193 3.07 7.99 -0.30
CA GLN A 193 3.42 7.34 0.96
C GLN A 193 2.62 7.94 2.13
N ALA A 194 2.50 9.26 2.19
CA ALA A 194 1.70 9.94 3.21
C ALA A 194 0.22 9.56 3.14
N LEU A 195 -0.34 9.38 1.93
CA LEU A 195 -1.71 8.88 1.76
C LEU A 195 -1.87 7.45 2.29
N ILE A 196 -0.92 6.55 1.97
CA ILE A 196 -0.96 5.14 2.40
C ILE A 196 -0.83 5.05 3.94
N GLU A 197 0.02 5.87 4.54
CA GLU A 197 0.29 5.88 5.98
C GLU A 197 -0.72 6.73 6.78
N ASP A 198 -1.66 7.41 6.11
CA ASP A 198 -2.66 8.26 6.76
C ASP A 198 -3.57 7.47 7.71
N ALA A 199 -3.98 8.11 8.81
CA ALA A 199 -4.92 7.55 9.77
C ALA A 199 -6.27 7.15 9.16
N ALA A 200 -6.71 7.91 8.15
CA ALA A 200 -7.95 7.66 7.44
C ALA A 200 -7.81 6.62 6.30
N THR A 201 -6.63 6.05 6.09
CA THR A 201 -6.40 4.98 5.10
C THR A 201 -6.46 3.61 5.78
N THR A 202 -7.24 2.70 5.20
CA THR A 202 -7.35 1.31 5.66
C THR A 202 -7.35 0.34 4.50
N VAL A 203 -7.03 -0.90 4.80
CA VAL A 203 -7.12 -2.03 3.88
C VAL A 203 -8.39 -2.82 4.18
N ARG A 204 -9.14 -3.14 3.15
CA ARG A 204 -10.27 -4.07 3.17
C ARG A 204 -9.84 -5.36 2.49
N LEU A 205 -9.86 -6.45 3.24
CA LEU A 205 -9.53 -7.76 2.70
C LEU A 205 -10.79 -8.45 2.19
N VAL A 206 -10.73 -8.99 0.98
CA VAL A 206 -11.84 -9.70 0.35
C VAL A 206 -11.40 -11.13 0.07
N ALA A 207 -12.15 -12.11 0.57
CA ALA A 207 -11.83 -13.51 0.36
C ALA A 207 -13.10 -14.37 0.31
N GLU A 208 -13.11 -15.37 -0.56
CA GLU A 208 -14.13 -16.41 -0.54
C GLU A 208 -13.77 -17.44 0.54
N PRO A 209 -14.69 -17.77 1.48
CA PRO A 209 -14.34 -18.63 2.60
C PRO A 209 -13.89 -20.02 2.16
N GLY A 210 -12.65 -20.36 2.51
CA GLY A 210 -12.00 -21.62 2.16
C GLY A 210 -10.59 -21.71 2.77
N HIS A 211 -10.00 -22.89 2.77
CA HIS A 211 -8.71 -23.15 3.43
C HIS A 211 -7.58 -22.27 2.88
N ALA A 212 -7.38 -22.27 1.57
CA ALA A 212 -6.33 -21.47 0.93
C ALA A 212 -6.52 -19.96 1.15
N ALA A 213 -7.77 -19.50 1.18
CA ALA A 213 -8.07 -18.12 1.48
C ALA A 213 -7.74 -17.76 2.95
N GLY A 214 -8.02 -18.67 3.88
CA GLY A 214 -7.65 -18.51 5.29
C GLY A 214 -6.13 -18.37 5.48
N GLU A 215 -5.34 -19.21 4.84
CA GLU A 215 -3.87 -19.13 4.88
C GLU A 215 -3.38 -17.78 4.27
N ALA A 216 -3.96 -17.37 3.15
CA ALA A 216 -3.62 -16.09 2.52
C ALA A 216 -3.96 -14.89 3.44
N LEU A 217 -5.12 -14.91 4.11
CA LEU A 217 -5.52 -13.87 5.05
C LEU A 217 -4.60 -13.82 6.29
N SER A 218 -4.22 -14.98 6.84
CA SER A 218 -3.30 -15.04 7.98
C SER A 218 -1.91 -14.49 7.61
N SER A 219 -1.40 -14.86 6.43
CA SER A 219 -0.16 -14.30 5.89
C SER A 219 -0.25 -12.78 5.68
N ALA A 220 -1.39 -12.31 5.14
CA ALA A 220 -1.67 -10.89 4.94
C ALA A 220 -1.65 -10.11 6.26
N ARG A 221 -2.21 -10.67 7.31
CA ARG A 221 -2.25 -10.04 8.63
C ARG A 221 -0.85 -9.69 9.14
N THR A 222 0.09 -10.62 9.02
CA THR A 222 1.51 -10.39 9.36
C THR A 222 2.13 -9.31 8.47
N ALA A 223 1.90 -9.36 7.16
CA ALA A 223 2.46 -8.42 6.21
C ALA A 223 1.91 -6.99 6.41
N LEU A 224 0.61 -6.85 6.60
CA LEU A 224 -0.03 -5.56 6.84
C LEU A 224 0.46 -4.95 8.16
N ALA A 225 0.56 -5.77 9.22
CA ALA A 225 1.13 -5.33 10.49
C ALA A 225 2.60 -4.91 10.33
N LEU A 226 3.42 -5.68 9.59
CA LEU A 226 4.80 -5.33 9.29
C LEU A 226 4.90 -3.95 8.62
N HIS A 227 3.96 -3.62 7.72
CA HIS A 227 3.93 -2.33 7.01
C HIS A 227 3.15 -1.23 7.76
N GLY A 228 2.51 -1.54 8.89
CA GLY A 228 1.70 -0.58 9.65
C GLY A 228 0.37 -0.24 8.97
N LEU A 229 -0.09 -1.10 8.09
CA LEU A 229 -1.37 -0.95 7.39
C LEU A 229 -2.50 -1.55 8.22
N ARG A 230 -3.57 -0.80 8.38
CA ARG A 230 -4.72 -1.19 9.20
C ARG A 230 -5.79 -1.83 8.36
N VAL A 231 -6.36 -2.93 8.85
CA VAL A 231 -7.50 -3.60 8.23
C VAL A 231 -8.78 -3.04 8.84
N ASP A 232 -9.70 -2.53 8.00
CA ASP A 232 -11.01 -2.06 8.47
C ASP A 232 -12.03 -3.20 8.56
N SER A 233 -11.96 -4.14 7.65
CA SER A 233 -12.82 -5.32 7.64
C SER A 233 -12.24 -6.43 6.76
N VAL A 234 -12.65 -7.66 7.07
CA VAL A 234 -12.54 -8.80 6.18
C VAL A 234 -13.93 -9.06 5.59
N VAL A 235 -14.06 -8.96 4.26
CA VAL A 235 -15.29 -9.26 3.56
C VAL A 235 -15.22 -10.70 3.06
N ALA A 236 -15.98 -11.57 3.70
CA ALA A 236 -16.22 -12.92 3.24
C ALA A 236 -17.20 -12.84 2.06
N SER A 237 -16.68 -12.99 0.85
CA SER A 237 -17.47 -12.88 -0.38
C SER A 237 -18.11 -14.20 -0.76
N ARG A 238 -19.21 -14.13 -1.54
CA ARG A 238 -19.90 -15.31 -2.08
C ARG A 238 -20.31 -16.32 -1.01
N VAL A 239 -20.79 -15.83 0.12
CA VAL A 239 -21.28 -16.69 1.20
C VAL A 239 -22.53 -17.42 0.74
N LEU A 240 -22.51 -18.75 0.84
CA LEU A 240 -23.61 -19.62 0.43
C LEU A 240 -24.77 -19.58 1.45
N PRO A 241 -26.00 -19.80 0.99
CA PRO A 241 -27.13 -19.97 1.91
C PRO A 241 -26.87 -21.13 2.88
N ARG A 242 -27.18 -20.90 4.17
CA ARG A 242 -26.93 -21.89 5.23
C ARG A 242 -27.83 -23.10 5.19
N HIS A 243 -28.97 -23.00 4.51
CA HIS A 243 -29.99 -24.05 4.48
C HIS A 243 -30.24 -24.54 3.08
N SER A 244 -30.08 -25.82 2.86
CA SER A 244 -30.41 -26.50 1.61
C SER A 244 -30.94 -27.90 1.88
N ALA A 245 -31.90 -28.33 1.08
CA ALA A 245 -32.37 -29.70 1.10
C ALA A 245 -31.42 -30.67 0.36
N ASP A 246 -30.50 -30.15 -0.45
CA ASP A 246 -29.49 -30.94 -1.14
C ASP A 246 -28.32 -31.25 -0.18
N PRO A 247 -27.99 -32.54 0.07
CA PRO A 247 -26.95 -32.90 1.02
C PRO A 247 -25.56 -32.41 0.62
N TRP A 248 -25.23 -32.42 -0.68
CA TRP A 248 -23.92 -31.95 -1.15
C TRP A 248 -23.76 -30.45 -0.90
N PHE A 249 -24.80 -29.68 -1.21
CA PHE A 249 -24.79 -28.25 -0.97
C PHE A 249 -24.77 -27.91 0.54
N ALA A 250 -25.51 -28.67 1.35
CA ALA A 250 -25.48 -28.53 2.82
C ALA A 250 -24.10 -28.78 3.40
N ASP A 251 -23.38 -29.81 2.92
CA ASP A 251 -22.00 -30.10 3.32
C ASP A 251 -21.02 -28.99 2.91
N LEU A 252 -21.20 -28.41 1.72
CA LEU A 252 -20.38 -27.31 1.25
C LEU A 252 -20.61 -26.06 2.12
N ALA A 253 -21.85 -25.71 2.40
CA ALA A 253 -22.22 -24.58 3.26
C ALA A 253 -21.69 -24.77 4.69
N ALA A 254 -21.78 -25.97 5.25
CA ALA A 254 -21.26 -26.28 6.59
C ALA A 254 -19.73 -26.15 6.69
N ARG A 255 -18.98 -26.49 5.62
CA ARG A 255 -17.52 -26.25 5.57
C ARG A 255 -17.20 -24.78 5.50
N GLN A 256 -17.98 -24.02 4.73
CA GLN A 256 -17.84 -22.58 4.64
C GLN A 256 -18.14 -21.90 5.99
N GLU A 257 -19.17 -22.33 6.69
CA GLU A 257 -19.53 -21.82 8.02
C GLU A 257 -18.40 -22.02 9.03
N LYS A 258 -17.80 -23.22 9.08
CA LYS A 258 -16.62 -23.47 9.93
C LYS A 258 -15.44 -22.53 9.61
N CYS A 259 -15.23 -22.22 8.34
CA CYS A 259 -14.20 -21.30 7.93
C CYS A 259 -14.52 -19.86 8.41
N LEU A 260 -15.77 -19.43 8.30
CA LEU A 260 -16.25 -18.14 8.78
C LEU A 260 -16.09 -18.01 10.30
N ASP A 261 -16.49 -19.03 11.06
CA ASP A 261 -16.33 -19.07 12.52
C ASP A 261 -14.85 -18.89 12.92
N HIS A 262 -13.95 -19.56 12.21
CA HIS A 262 -12.52 -19.40 12.42
C HIS A 262 -12.06 -17.98 12.12
N TRP A 263 -12.48 -17.39 11.00
CA TRP A 263 -12.13 -16.01 10.68
C TRP A 263 -12.67 -15.01 11.70
N HIS A 264 -13.91 -15.20 12.16
CA HIS A 264 -14.48 -14.37 13.23
C HIS A 264 -13.64 -14.41 14.50
N GLN A 265 -13.12 -15.60 14.88
CA GLN A 265 -12.23 -15.75 16.04
C GLN A 265 -10.85 -15.16 15.83
N GLU A 266 -10.25 -15.37 14.65
CA GLU A 266 -8.89 -14.91 14.34
C GLU A 266 -8.81 -13.36 14.25
N TRP A 267 -9.84 -12.72 13.68
CA TRP A 267 -9.84 -11.27 13.47
C TRP A 267 -10.46 -10.48 14.63
N ALA A 268 -11.16 -11.12 15.55
CA ALA A 268 -11.67 -10.48 16.76
C ALA A 268 -10.50 -10.10 17.72
N PRO A 269 -10.69 -9.06 18.55
CA PRO A 269 -11.81 -8.14 18.64
C PRO A 269 -11.73 -6.92 17.74
N GLY A 270 -10.64 -6.73 16.97
CA GLY A 270 -10.34 -5.45 16.35
C GLY A 270 -10.89 -5.25 14.93
N THR A 271 -11.08 -6.34 14.18
CA THR A 271 -11.46 -6.26 12.76
C THR A 271 -12.73 -7.08 12.52
N PRO A 272 -13.84 -6.45 12.05
CA PRO A 272 -15.07 -7.17 11.76
C PRO A 272 -14.90 -8.05 10.51
N VAL A 273 -15.45 -9.26 10.55
CA VAL A 273 -15.70 -10.10 9.39
C VAL A 273 -17.13 -9.83 8.92
N ARG A 274 -17.28 -9.39 7.68
CA ARG A 274 -18.58 -9.07 7.05
C ARG A 274 -18.89 -10.12 6.01
N GLU A 275 -20.07 -10.67 6.05
CA GLU A 275 -20.52 -11.70 5.11
C GLU A 275 -21.28 -11.06 3.95
N SER A 276 -20.82 -11.29 2.71
CA SER A 276 -21.47 -10.85 1.49
C SER A 276 -22.01 -12.05 0.73
N ALA A 277 -23.32 -12.11 0.57
CA ALA A 277 -24.01 -13.27 0.03
C ALA A 277 -23.68 -13.55 -1.43
N HIS A 278 -23.66 -14.83 -1.81
CA HIS A 278 -23.61 -15.25 -3.20
C HIS A 278 -24.95 -14.97 -3.89
N LEU A 279 -24.95 -14.12 -4.92
CA LEU A 279 -26.19 -13.72 -5.63
C LEU A 279 -26.76 -14.80 -6.56
N GLY A 280 -26.12 -15.95 -6.67
CA GLY A 280 -26.47 -16.98 -7.66
C GLY A 280 -26.05 -16.64 -9.09
N ARG A 281 -25.51 -15.47 -9.32
CA ARG A 281 -25.01 -14.97 -10.61
C ARG A 281 -23.83 -14.01 -10.41
N GLU A 282 -23.12 -13.70 -11.46
CA GLU A 282 -22.12 -12.63 -11.45
C GLU A 282 -22.79 -11.26 -11.36
N PRO A 283 -22.35 -10.36 -10.45
CA PRO A 283 -22.84 -8.98 -10.39
C PRO A 283 -22.42 -8.21 -11.64
N ARG A 284 -23.38 -7.76 -12.44
CA ARG A 284 -23.12 -7.03 -13.70
C ARG A 284 -23.89 -5.72 -13.82
N THR A 285 -24.76 -5.44 -12.87
CA THR A 285 -25.61 -4.25 -12.88
C THR A 285 -25.45 -3.45 -11.60
N LEU A 286 -25.85 -2.18 -11.66
CA LEU A 286 -25.91 -1.32 -10.48
C LEU A 286 -26.86 -1.88 -9.39
N GLU A 287 -27.92 -2.58 -9.83
CA GLU A 287 -28.85 -3.25 -8.93
C GLU A 287 -28.16 -4.40 -8.17
N ASP A 288 -27.37 -5.23 -8.85
CA ASP A 288 -26.58 -6.29 -8.21
C ASP A 288 -25.60 -5.72 -7.17
N LEU A 289 -24.91 -4.63 -7.52
CA LEU A 289 -24.02 -3.94 -6.55
C LEU A 289 -24.81 -3.38 -5.36
N SER A 290 -26.03 -2.94 -5.60
CA SER A 290 -26.91 -2.41 -4.55
C SER A 290 -27.26 -3.45 -3.50
N LEU A 291 -27.44 -4.70 -3.91
CA LEU A 291 -27.69 -5.81 -2.99
C LEU A 291 -26.49 -6.09 -2.08
N LEU A 292 -25.27 -5.85 -2.56
CA LEU A 292 -24.02 -6.06 -1.82
C LEU A 292 -23.59 -4.82 -1.01
N ALA A 293 -24.11 -3.64 -1.35
CA ALA A 293 -23.63 -2.37 -0.80
C ALA A 293 -23.81 -2.25 0.71
N GLY A 294 -24.88 -2.85 1.28
CA GLY A 294 -25.13 -2.85 2.72
C GLY A 294 -24.01 -3.50 3.51
N ASP A 295 -23.53 -4.65 3.03
CA ASP A 295 -22.45 -5.41 3.68
C ASP A 295 -21.08 -4.77 3.46
N CYS A 296 -20.96 -3.92 2.44
CA CYS A 296 -19.72 -3.30 2.03
C CYS A 296 -19.56 -1.83 2.45
N ALA A 297 -20.53 -1.25 3.16
CA ALA A 297 -20.48 0.16 3.58
C ALA A 297 -19.18 0.44 4.37
N PRO A 298 -18.45 1.53 4.03
CA PRO A 298 -17.28 1.91 4.81
C PRO A 298 -17.72 2.33 6.21
N ASP A 299 -16.95 1.90 7.21
CA ASP A 299 -17.21 2.31 8.58
C ASP A 299 -16.82 3.79 8.74
N ASP A 300 -17.72 4.59 9.38
CA ASP A 300 -17.44 6.00 9.66
C ASP A 300 -16.48 6.18 10.85
N ARG A 301 -16.21 5.10 11.55
CA ARG A 301 -15.20 5.11 12.60
C ARG A 301 -13.84 5.32 11.95
N THR A 302 -13.26 6.50 12.15
CA THR A 302 -11.84 6.70 11.89
C THR A 302 -11.10 5.70 12.78
N PRO A 303 -10.40 4.72 12.21
CA PRO A 303 -9.59 3.82 13.04
C PRO A 303 -8.65 4.69 13.85
N GLY A 304 -8.60 4.46 15.16
CA GLY A 304 -7.88 5.32 16.10
C GLY A 304 -6.47 5.67 15.68
N HIS A 305 -5.88 6.63 16.35
CA HIS A 305 -4.61 7.33 16.11
C HIS A 305 -3.65 6.65 15.13
N ALA A 306 -3.25 7.38 14.07
CA ALA A 306 -2.13 7.01 13.24
C ALA A 306 -0.84 7.26 14.05
N GLY A 307 -0.39 6.23 14.72
CA GLY A 307 0.96 6.17 15.26
C GLY A 307 1.79 5.20 14.41
N ASP A 308 3.10 5.26 14.55
CA ASP A 308 3.94 4.18 14.04
C ASP A 308 3.42 2.84 14.56
N PRO A 309 3.47 1.76 13.77
CA PRO A 309 3.01 0.44 14.19
C PRO A 309 3.88 -0.13 15.33
N TRP A 310 4.97 0.52 15.65
CA TRP A 310 5.90 0.16 16.72
C TRP A 310 5.88 1.18 17.85
N TRP A 311 6.32 0.76 19.02
CA TRP A 311 6.57 1.62 20.16
C TRP A 311 7.91 1.28 20.80
N THR A 312 8.38 2.14 21.67
CA THR A 312 9.59 1.92 22.46
C THR A 312 9.28 1.86 23.95
N GLU A 313 9.88 0.90 24.65
CA GLU A 313 9.84 0.76 26.11
C GLU A 313 11.27 0.93 26.63
N THR A 314 11.45 1.69 27.70
CA THR A 314 12.77 1.86 28.33
C THR A 314 12.74 1.18 29.70
N ALA A 315 13.65 0.23 29.91
CA ALA A 315 13.82 -0.43 31.20
C ALA A 315 14.67 0.41 32.15
N GLU A 316 14.63 0.08 33.43
CA GLU A 316 15.39 0.79 34.51
C GLU A 316 16.91 0.73 34.29
N ASP A 317 17.43 -0.30 33.64
CA ASP A 317 18.84 -0.48 33.27
C ASP A 317 19.27 0.33 32.03
N GLY A 318 18.39 1.16 31.48
CA GLY A 318 18.63 1.97 30.28
C GLY A 318 18.55 1.19 28.96
N VAL A 319 18.18 -0.08 28.98
CA VAL A 319 17.92 -0.85 27.76
C VAL A 319 16.62 -0.37 27.14
N ILE A 320 16.66 -0.07 25.84
CA ILE A 320 15.49 0.35 25.06
C ILE A 320 15.00 -0.84 24.25
N SER A 321 13.76 -1.25 24.47
CA SER A 321 13.07 -2.26 23.67
C SER A 321 12.22 -1.60 22.59
N TRP A 322 12.55 -1.85 21.33
CA TRP A 322 11.72 -1.49 20.19
C TRP A 322 10.76 -2.64 19.89
N CYS A 323 9.47 -2.37 19.93
CA CYS A 323 8.41 -3.37 19.87
C CYS A 323 7.56 -3.19 18.60
N LEU A 324 7.33 -4.27 17.87
CA LEU A 324 6.49 -4.32 16.67
C LEU A 324 5.52 -5.50 16.75
N PRO A 325 4.19 -5.29 16.67
CA PRO A 325 3.22 -6.36 16.57
C PRO A 325 3.39 -7.07 15.21
N LEU A 326 3.54 -8.38 15.26
CA LEU A 326 3.62 -9.26 14.09
C LEU A 326 2.73 -10.48 14.32
N PRO A 327 1.41 -10.32 14.29
CA PRO A 327 0.48 -11.42 14.52
C PRO A 327 0.67 -12.50 13.47
N GLY A 328 0.72 -13.76 13.90
CA GLY A 328 0.94 -14.92 13.03
C GLY A 328 2.38 -15.16 12.59
N ALA A 329 3.33 -14.27 12.91
CA ALA A 329 4.74 -14.51 12.61
C ALA A 329 5.32 -15.63 13.49
N THR A 330 6.21 -16.44 12.90
CA THR A 330 7.00 -17.45 13.61
C THR A 330 8.46 -17.02 13.73
N LYS A 331 9.20 -17.57 14.69
CA LYS A 331 10.62 -17.24 14.85
C LYS A 331 11.47 -17.67 13.65
N GLU A 332 11.06 -18.72 12.99
CA GLU A 332 11.76 -19.32 11.83
C GLU A 332 11.66 -18.42 10.59
N ASP A 333 10.56 -17.69 10.46
CA ASP A 333 10.29 -16.78 9.36
C ASP A 333 10.92 -15.40 9.56
N LEU A 334 11.37 -15.09 10.78
CA LEU A 334 11.91 -13.77 11.11
C LEU A 334 13.41 -13.70 10.88
N ARG A 335 13.81 -12.66 10.13
CA ARG A 335 15.21 -12.25 10.01
C ARG A 335 15.33 -10.77 10.34
N LEU A 336 16.32 -10.47 11.15
CA LEU A 336 16.61 -9.12 11.60
C LEU A 336 18.08 -8.79 11.30
N VAL A 337 18.31 -7.71 10.56
CA VAL A 337 19.65 -7.22 10.25
C VAL A 337 19.70 -5.72 10.50
N ARG A 338 20.66 -5.26 11.30
CA ARG A 338 20.94 -3.83 11.44
C ARG A 338 22.03 -3.42 10.45
N ARG A 339 21.80 -2.33 9.73
CA ARG A 339 22.79 -1.67 8.86
C ARG A 339 22.83 -0.17 9.13
N GLY A 340 23.82 0.27 9.88
CA GLY A 340 23.93 1.68 10.27
C GLY A 340 22.66 2.15 11.00
N ASP A 341 21.97 3.11 10.39
CA ASP A 341 20.75 3.73 10.91
C ASP A 341 19.45 3.00 10.54
N GLU A 342 19.55 1.83 9.94
CA GLU A 342 18.39 1.09 9.45
C GLU A 342 18.31 -0.31 10.06
N LEU A 343 17.08 -0.74 10.32
CA LEU A 343 16.73 -2.09 10.72
C LEU A 343 16.01 -2.77 9.55
N LEU A 344 16.59 -3.85 9.04
CA LEU A 344 16.04 -4.65 7.96
C LEU A 344 15.28 -5.81 8.59
N LEU A 345 13.98 -5.84 8.38
CA LEU A 345 13.06 -6.84 8.89
C LEU A 345 12.58 -7.71 7.73
N THR A 346 12.61 -9.02 7.93
CA THR A 346 11.97 -9.99 7.05
C THR A 346 11.03 -10.82 7.89
N ALA A 347 9.78 -10.98 7.43
CA ALA A 347 8.79 -11.89 8.01
C ALA A 347 8.21 -12.74 6.88
N GLY A 348 8.63 -14.00 6.77
CA GLY A 348 8.32 -14.86 5.64
C GLY A 348 8.79 -14.22 4.31
N PRO A 349 7.90 -14.04 3.31
CA PRO A 349 8.26 -13.41 2.03
C PRO A 349 8.31 -11.88 2.09
N PHE A 350 7.93 -11.26 3.21
CA PHE A 350 7.78 -9.81 3.32
C PHE A 350 9.00 -9.14 3.93
N HIS A 351 9.32 -7.96 3.41
CA HIS A 351 10.48 -7.18 3.84
C HIS A 351 10.08 -5.76 4.17
N ARG A 352 10.55 -5.26 5.30
CA ARG A 352 10.46 -3.85 5.65
C ARG A 352 11.81 -3.32 6.12
N ILE A 353 12.13 -2.10 5.72
CA ILE A 353 13.30 -1.38 6.20
C ILE A 353 12.81 -0.20 7.04
N VAL A 354 13.13 -0.22 8.31
CA VAL A 354 12.75 0.81 9.28
C VAL A 354 13.96 1.68 9.57
N ARG A 355 13.81 2.98 9.46
CA ARG A 355 14.83 3.92 9.88
C ARG A 355 14.76 4.08 11.40
N LEU A 356 15.88 3.84 12.08
CA LEU A 356 15.96 3.95 13.51
C LEU A 356 15.86 5.42 13.96
N GLU A 357 15.16 5.65 15.05
CA GLU A 357 15.10 6.94 15.73
C GLU A 357 16.48 7.35 16.26
N SER A 358 16.67 8.64 16.53
CA SER A 358 17.98 9.19 16.92
C SER A 358 18.56 8.53 18.17
N ALA A 359 17.74 8.16 19.14
CA ALA A 359 18.17 7.44 20.34
C ALA A 359 18.70 6.04 20.00
N LEU A 360 17.94 5.27 19.19
CA LEU A 360 18.29 3.90 18.82
C LEU A 360 19.53 3.82 17.90
N ARG A 361 19.84 4.90 17.17
CA ARG A 361 21.08 4.95 16.35
C ARG A 361 22.34 4.94 17.21
N ARG A 362 22.27 5.45 18.46
CA ARG A 362 23.36 5.49 19.43
C ARG A 362 23.46 4.25 20.31
N CYS A 363 22.66 3.24 20.01
CA CYS A 363 22.64 1.97 20.73
C CYS A 363 23.16 0.83 19.85
N THR A 364 23.57 -0.26 20.46
CA THR A 364 23.83 -1.55 19.80
C THR A 364 22.66 -2.50 20.03
N VAL A 365 22.38 -3.39 19.06
CA VAL A 365 21.36 -4.44 19.24
C VAL A 365 21.93 -5.52 20.15
N SER A 366 21.32 -5.72 21.32
CA SER A 366 21.73 -6.71 22.31
C SER A 366 20.91 -8.02 22.25
N GLY A 367 19.80 -8.03 21.51
CA GLY A 367 18.99 -9.23 21.31
C GLY A 367 17.65 -8.92 20.65
N ALA A 368 16.99 -9.98 20.19
CA ALA A 368 15.63 -9.91 19.68
C ALA A 368 14.84 -11.13 20.12
N ALA A 369 13.55 -10.98 20.39
CA ALA A 369 12.62 -12.02 20.76
C ALA A 369 11.25 -11.77 20.15
N LEU A 370 10.58 -12.86 19.75
CA LEU A 370 9.16 -12.84 19.39
C LEU A 370 8.39 -13.54 20.51
N THR A 371 7.51 -12.79 21.17
CA THR A 371 6.69 -13.28 22.28
C THR A 371 5.28 -12.73 22.11
N ASP A 372 4.28 -13.59 22.17
CA ASP A 372 2.85 -13.24 22.03
C ASP A 372 2.54 -12.41 20.77
N GLY A 373 3.16 -12.76 19.64
CA GLY A 373 2.99 -12.05 18.37
C GLY A 373 3.61 -10.64 18.35
N VAL A 374 4.49 -10.30 19.30
CA VAL A 374 5.21 -9.02 19.33
C VAL A 374 6.72 -9.28 19.20
N LEU A 375 7.31 -8.71 18.16
CA LEU A 375 8.76 -8.66 18.01
C LEU A 375 9.32 -7.57 18.93
N ARG A 376 10.19 -7.95 19.87
CA ARG A 376 10.92 -7.04 20.74
C ARG A 376 12.39 -7.08 20.38
N VAL A 377 12.94 -5.93 19.96
CA VAL A 377 14.38 -5.76 19.67
C VAL A 377 14.99 -4.90 20.77
N ARG A 378 15.94 -5.46 21.49
CA ARG A 378 16.61 -4.78 22.61
C ARG A 378 17.84 -4.02 22.13
N PHE A 379 17.92 -2.76 22.52
CA PHE A 379 18.99 -1.84 22.22
C PHE A 379 19.67 -1.40 23.50
N THR A 380 20.99 -1.61 23.58
CA THR A 380 21.82 -1.15 24.71
C THR A 380 22.59 0.09 24.27
N PRO A 381 22.61 1.17 25.08
CA PRO A 381 23.41 2.36 24.80
C PRO A 381 24.85 2.02 24.47
N ASP A 382 25.40 2.58 23.40
CA ASP A 382 26.80 2.46 23.03
C ASP A 382 27.57 3.52 23.83
N PRO A 383 28.50 3.12 24.74
CA PRO A 383 29.26 4.07 25.56
C PRO A 383 30.10 5.09 24.78
N ALA A 384 30.43 4.77 23.52
CA ALA A 384 31.18 5.67 22.65
C ALA A 384 30.31 6.74 21.98
N LEU A 385 29.01 6.47 21.81
CA LEU A 385 28.06 7.33 21.08
C LEU A 385 27.03 7.99 22.00
N TRP A 386 26.83 7.44 23.20
CA TRP A 386 25.84 7.96 24.16
C TRP A 386 26.45 9.12 24.95
N PRO A 387 25.72 10.24 25.09
CA PRO A 387 26.21 11.34 25.90
C PRO A 387 26.50 10.87 27.33
N ARG A 388 27.70 11.14 27.83
CA ARG A 388 27.99 10.94 29.24
C ARG A 388 27.17 11.95 30.04
N THR A 389 26.36 11.47 30.97
CA THR A 389 25.75 12.36 31.97
C THR A 389 26.88 13.01 32.74
N PRO A 390 26.85 14.34 32.92
CA PRO A 390 27.88 15.06 33.67
C PRO A 390 27.96 14.60 35.11
#